data_f87002e49b1da0e3d5fbd7152500f2ac
#
_entry.id   f87002e49b1da0e3d5fbd7152500f2ac
#
_cell.length_a   1.000
_cell.length_b   1.000
_cell.length_c   1.000
_cell.angle_alpha   90.00
_cell.angle_beta   90.00
_cell.angle_gamma   90.00
#
_symmetry.space_group_name_H-M   'P 1'
#
loop_
_entity.id
_entity.type
_entity.pdbx_description
1 polymer ?
#
loop_
_entity_poly.entity_id
_entity_poly.type
_entity_poly.pdbx_seq_one_letter_code
_entity_poly.pdbx_strand_id
1 'polypeptide(L)'
;MQFGAIFSKPDVRDYKMKLVMGGVDLPEEYECPDMPEVKNQGSICSCVAHALATIVEWHSRRQGDSPEEMSTAFIYGNRLNSVWSGEGMVTRDAVDVVKKCGTCEKRYLPKNIETPEAIDYFKKNYYELSDKAFKYRFTAYTKVNDIETMKASLVKYGPMAIGMDWWRDITFSPDMVMQTSQKGDAGGHCMVLYGYNKTGWLVQNSWGKGWGNKGGRLVIPYDIKIREVYQIIDEYSEAEQKARIKALEDSNNAYREEVANLNREIAKLNQTLTELKRYQNLSEEQEKQITELLKSLDEHEAKTSELLEKIKEQNAEIEILRSEILEVKKPFKSKFGQFFAKIINAIISVFYEIFKR
;
A
#
# COMPACT_ATOMS: atom_id res chain seq x y z
N MET A 1 18.67 10.06 -19.18
CA MET A 1 17.51 9.36 -18.64
C MET A 1 17.38 8.05 -19.39
N GLN A 2 17.26 6.95 -18.68
CA GLN A 2 17.09 5.65 -19.31
C GLN A 2 15.68 5.15 -19.07
N PHE A 3 15.06 4.62 -20.10
CA PHE A 3 13.69 4.11 -20.11
C PHE A 3 13.75 2.59 -20.13
N GLY A 4 12.93 1.93 -19.35
CA GLY A 4 13.02 0.48 -19.18
C GLY A 4 11.67 -0.24 -19.18
N ALA A 5 10.56 0.45 -19.40
CA ALA A 5 9.27 -0.18 -19.51
C ALA A 5 9.03 -0.70 -20.93
N ILE A 6 8.75 -1.98 -21.02
CA ILE A 6 8.33 -2.66 -22.25
C ILE A 6 6.85 -2.98 -22.08
N PHE A 7 6.02 -2.40 -22.98
CA PHE A 7 4.58 -2.57 -22.85
C PHE A 7 4.15 -4.00 -23.19
N SER A 8 3.29 -4.51 -22.35
CA SER A 8 2.76 -5.87 -22.46
C SER A 8 1.83 -5.98 -23.67
N LYS A 9 1.99 -7.05 -24.46
CA LYS A 9 0.99 -7.40 -25.46
C LYS A 9 -0.34 -7.77 -24.79
N PRO A 10 -1.50 -7.55 -25.43
CA PRO A 10 -2.79 -8.03 -24.93
C PRO A 10 -2.72 -9.52 -24.61
N ASP A 11 -3.25 -9.94 -23.46
CA ASP A 11 -3.26 -11.31 -23.01
C ASP A 11 -4.62 -11.68 -22.45
N VAL A 12 -5.05 -12.93 -22.65
CA VAL A 12 -6.32 -13.44 -22.12
C VAL A 12 -6.36 -13.44 -20.59
N ARG A 13 -5.19 -13.41 -19.94
CA ARG A 13 -5.01 -13.32 -18.49
C ARG A 13 -5.18 -11.90 -17.96
N ASP A 14 -5.29 -10.90 -18.83
CA ASP A 14 -5.59 -9.53 -18.43
C ASP A 14 -7.02 -9.49 -17.88
N TYR A 15 -7.20 -9.83 -16.62
CA TYR A 15 -8.46 -9.66 -15.93
C TYR A 15 -8.84 -8.18 -15.98
N LYS A 16 -9.85 -7.86 -16.75
CA LYS A 16 -10.41 -6.51 -16.79
C LYS A 16 -11.24 -6.35 -15.53
N MET A 17 -10.80 -5.50 -14.64
CA MET A 17 -11.64 -5.04 -13.54
C MET A 17 -12.79 -4.25 -14.16
N LYS A 18 -13.91 -4.92 -14.41
CA LYS A 18 -15.17 -4.23 -14.59
C LYS A 18 -15.67 -3.87 -13.21
N LEU A 19 -15.93 -2.59 -13.02
CA LEU A 19 -16.47 -2.05 -11.80
C LEU A 19 -17.66 -2.85 -11.30
N VAL A 20 -17.47 -3.73 -10.35
CA VAL A 20 -18.49 -4.16 -9.40
C VAL A 20 -18.46 -3.18 -8.22
N MET A 21 -18.20 -1.92 -8.50
CA MET A 21 -18.09 -0.83 -7.53
C MET A 21 -19.38 0.02 -7.59
N GLY A 22 -20.53 -0.63 -7.41
CA GLY A 22 -21.75 0.09 -7.08
C GLY A 22 -21.56 0.77 -5.72
N GLY A 23 -21.50 2.10 -5.71
CA GLY A 23 -21.64 2.90 -4.49
C GLY A 23 -20.36 3.37 -3.79
N VAL A 24 -19.23 3.44 -4.45
CA VAL A 24 -18.08 4.20 -3.90
C VAL A 24 -18.27 5.67 -4.27
N ASP A 25 -18.59 6.50 -3.29
CA ASP A 25 -18.50 7.95 -3.42
C ASP A 25 -17.04 8.32 -3.66
N LEU A 26 -16.69 8.73 -4.89
CA LEU A 26 -15.36 9.14 -5.23
C LEU A 26 -15.14 10.58 -4.75
N PRO A 27 -14.13 10.84 -3.91
CA PRO A 27 -13.76 12.21 -3.57
C PRO A 27 -13.31 12.96 -4.83
N GLU A 28 -13.46 14.28 -4.85
CA GLU A 28 -12.98 15.12 -5.97
C GLU A 28 -11.47 14.99 -6.17
N GLU A 29 -10.73 14.83 -5.08
CA GLU A 29 -9.27 14.65 -5.03
C GLU A 29 -8.94 13.55 -4.04
N TYR A 30 -7.91 12.77 -4.35
CA TYR A 30 -7.44 11.69 -3.48
C TYR A 30 -5.93 11.52 -3.62
N GLU A 31 -5.27 11.26 -2.50
CA GLU A 31 -3.86 10.91 -2.44
C GLU A 31 -3.69 9.72 -1.48
N CYS A 32 -3.00 8.68 -1.92
CA CYS A 32 -2.65 7.57 -1.05
C CYS A 32 -1.80 8.09 0.12
N PRO A 33 -2.20 7.83 1.36
CA PRO A 33 -1.43 8.26 2.53
C PRO A 33 -0.10 7.50 2.61
N ASP A 34 0.86 8.07 3.32
CA ASP A 34 2.13 7.43 3.72
C ASP A 34 2.95 6.82 2.56
N MET A 35 2.90 7.46 1.39
CA MET A 35 3.68 7.02 0.24
C MET A 35 5.17 6.91 0.57
N PRO A 36 5.81 5.78 0.21
CA PRO A 36 7.24 5.60 0.37
C PRO A 36 8.06 6.70 -0.28
N GLU A 37 9.29 6.85 0.17
CA GLU A 37 10.21 7.82 -0.40
C GLU A 37 10.47 7.55 -1.89
N VAL A 38 10.66 8.65 -2.64
CA VAL A 38 10.98 8.58 -4.07
C VAL A 38 12.34 7.92 -4.28
N LYS A 39 12.33 6.79 -4.95
CA LYS A 39 13.52 6.00 -5.27
C LYS A 39 14.29 6.61 -6.44
N ASN A 40 15.56 6.20 -6.60
CA ASN A 40 16.41 6.66 -7.71
C ASN A 40 16.98 5.47 -8.48
N GLN A 41 16.53 5.29 -9.73
CA GLN A 41 17.01 4.25 -10.62
C GLN A 41 18.38 4.56 -11.27
N GLY A 42 18.86 5.80 -11.14
CA GLY A 42 20.12 6.23 -11.77
C GLY A 42 20.09 6.08 -13.29
N SER A 43 21.11 5.43 -13.83
CA SER A 43 21.27 5.17 -15.27
C SER A 43 20.71 3.83 -15.73
N ILE A 44 19.93 3.13 -14.90
CA ILE A 44 19.48 1.76 -15.16
C ILE A 44 18.07 1.76 -15.73
N CYS A 45 17.79 0.84 -16.66
CA CYS A 45 16.47 0.64 -17.25
C CYS A 45 15.50 -0.11 -16.31
N SER A 46 15.48 0.23 -15.01
CA SER A 46 14.77 -0.50 -13.95
C SER A 46 13.53 0.22 -13.41
N CYS A 47 12.93 1.15 -14.17
CA CYS A 47 11.76 1.94 -13.73
C CYS A 47 10.59 1.05 -13.28
N VAL A 48 10.32 -0.07 -13.96
CA VAL A 48 9.27 -1.02 -13.59
C VAL A 48 9.53 -1.63 -12.20
N ALA A 49 10.78 -2.06 -11.94
CA ALA A 49 11.16 -2.63 -10.65
C ALA A 49 11.06 -1.58 -9.52
N HIS A 50 11.40 -0.32 -9.81
CA HIS A 50 11.27 0.78 -8.85
C HIS A 50 9.81 1.10 -8.51
N ALA A 51 8.94 1.12 -9.52
CA ALA A 51 7.51 1.33 -9.30
C ALA A 51 6.92 0.19 -8.43
N LEU A 52 7.18 -1.07 -8.78
CA LEU A 52 6.65 -2.21 -8.04
C LEU A 52 7.22 -2.31 -6.62
N ALA A 53 8.51 -2.06 -6.42
CA ALA A 53 9.10 -2.03 -5.08
C ALA A 53 8.45 -0.96 -4.19
N THR A 54 8.14 0.22 -4.75
CA THR A 54 7.42 1.28 -4.03
C THR A 54 6.01 0.85 -3.65
N ILE A 55 5.28 0.19 -4.55
CA ILE A 55 3.92 -0.28 -4.29
C ILE A 55 3.91 -1.38 -3.21
N VAL A 56 4.83 -2.36 -3.30
CA VAL A 56 4.97 -3.41 -2.28
C VAL A 56 5.30 -2.81 -0.91
N GLU A 57 6.22 -1.84 -0.88
CA GLU A 57 6.60 -1.14 0.36
C GLU A 57 5.40 -0.41 0.98
N TRP A 58 4.56 0.24 0.16
CA TRP A 58 3.34 0.90 0.61
C TRP A 58 2.34 -0.10 1.22
N HIS A 59 2.07 -1.21 0.53
CA HIS A 59 1.18 -2.26 1.04
C HIS A 59 1.69 -2.86 2.34
N SER A 60 2.99 -3.18 2.42
CA SER A 60 3.60 -3.74 3.63
C SER A 60 3.48 -2.82 4.84
N ARG A 61 3.66 -1.50 4.64
CA ARG A 61 3.48 -0.50 5.72
C ARG A 61 2.03 -0.47 6.20
N ARG A 62 1.08 -0.49 5.29
CA ARG A 62 -0.35 -0.56 5.65
C ARG A 62 -0.73 -1.84 6.40
N GLN A 63 -0.01 -2.90 6.15
CA GLN A 63 -0.19 -4.17 6.85
C GLN A 63 0.50 -4.23 8.21
N GLY A 64 1.10 -3.12 8.65
CA GLY A 64 1.79 -3.01 9.94
C GLY A 64 3.21 -3.55 9.94
N ASP A 65 3.73 -3.96 8.77
CA ASP A 65 5.15 -4.21 8.59
C ASP A 65 5.87 -2.87 8.47
N SER A 66 7.09 -2.82 8.98
CA SER A 66 7.93 -1.62 8.85
C SER A 66 9.19 -1.93 8.05
N PRO A 67 9.07 -2.27 6.74
CA PRO A 67 10.24 -2.50 5.93
C PRO A 67 11.03 -1.18 5.78
N GLU A 68 12.37 -1.27 5.85
CA GLU A 68 13.21 -0.09 5.62
C GLU A 68 13.05 0.42 4.19
N GLU A 69 13.28 -0.45 3.22
CA GLU A 69 13.10 -0.20 1.79
C GLU A 69 13.05 -1.53 1.05
N MET A 70 12.20 -1.66 0.04
CA MET A 70 12.14 -2.85 -0.79
C MET A 70 13.20 -2.86 -1.89
N SER A 71 13.78 -4.03 -2.16
CA SER A 71 14.84 -4.21 -3.14
C SER A 71 14.31 -4.16 -4.57
N THR A 72 14.63 -3.09 -5.26
CA THR A 72 14.41 -2.97 -6.70
C THR A 72 15.29 -3.96 -7.48
N ALA A 73 16.47 -4.28 -6.93
CA ALA A 73 17.42 -5.21 -7.52
C ALA A 73 16.86 -6.65 -7.59
N PHE A 74 16.13 -7.09 -6.59
CA PHE A 74 15.51 -8.42 -6.61
C PHE A 74 14.47 -8.54 -7.73
N ILE A 75 13.59 -7.54 -7.86
CA ILE A 75 12.60 -7.51 -8.94
C ILE A 75 13.30 -7.47 -10.30
N TYR A 76 14.26 -6.55 -10.46
CA TYR A 76 14.99 -6.37 -11.71
C TYR A 76 15.85 -7.58 -12.09
N GLY A 77 16.47 -8.25 -11.11
CA GLY A 77 17.22 -9.48 -11.29
C GLY A 77 16.36 -10.63 -11.83
N ASN A 78 15.12 -10.71 -11.41
CA ASN A 78 14.19 -11.74 -11.88
C ASN A 78 13.84 -11.64 -13.38
N ARG A 79 14.17 -10.55 -14.08
CA ARG A 79 14.06 -10.48 -15.54
C ARG A 79 14.89 -11.56 -16.25
N LEU A 80 15.98 -11.97 -15.60
CA LEU A 80 16.85 -13.03 -16.10
C LEU A 80 16.17 -14.40 -16.17
N ASN A 81 15.07 -14.57 -15.41
CA ASN A 81 14.25 -15.77 -15.38
C ASN A 81 13.00 -15.64 -16.28
N SER A 82 12.86 -14.54 -17.01
CA SER A 82 11.78 -14.29 -17.95
C SER A 82 12.22 -14.61 -19.39
N VAL A 83 11.27 -14.61 -20.30
CA VAL A 83 11.54 -14.72 -21.75
C VAL A 83 12.22 -13.47 -22.33
N TRP A 84 12.29 -12.40 -21.56
CA TRP A 84 12.94 -11.14 -21.94
C TRP A 84 14.33 -11.05 -21.33
N SER A 85 15.35 -11.11 -22.19
CA SER A 85 16.78 -11.07 -21.79
C SER A 85 17.46 -9.73 -22.00
N GLY A 86 16.75 -8.71 -22.53
CA GLY A 86 17.28 -7.37 -22.79
C GLY A 86 17.30 -6.46 -21.55
N GLU A 87 17.65 -5.21 -21.77
CA GLU A 87 17.48 -4.15 -20.77
C GLU A 87 16.00 -3.80 -20.59
N GLY A 88 15.62 -3.36 -19.39
CA GLY A 88 14.24 -3.09 -19.04
C GLY A 88 13.47 -4.34 -18.62
N MET A 89 12.17 -4.17 -18.44
CA MET A 89 11.25 -5.25 -18.04
C MET A 89 9.92 -5.10 -18.77
N VAL A 90 9.33 -6.22 -19.15
CA VAL A 90 7.91 -6.27 -19.53
C VAL A 90 7.08 -6.05 -18.26
N THR A 91 6.23 -5.04 -18.24
CA THR A 91 5.51 -4.62 -17.01
C THR A 91 4.68 -5.75 -16.42
N ARG A 92 3.92 -6.51 -17.25
CA ARG A 92 3.15 -7.67 -16.77
C ARG A 92 4.02 -8.75 -16.15
N ASP A 93 5.14 -9.09 -16.81
CA ASP A 93 6.04 -10.13 -16.32
C ASP A 93 6.65 -9.74 -14.96
N ALA A 94 6.96 -8.45 -14.78
CA ALA A 94 7.44 -7.94 -13.53
C ALA A 94 6.36 -8.01 -12.42
N VAL A 95 5.10 -7.69 -12.77
CA VAL A 95 3.97 -7.85 -11.85
C VAL A 95 3.77 -9.33 -11.48
N ASP A 96 3.82 -10.24 -12.46
CA ASP A 96 3.75 -11.68 -12.21
C ASP A 96 4.91 -12.19 -11.31
N VAL A 97 6.12 -11.67 -11.49
CA VAL A 97 7.27 -11.98 -10.63
C VAL A 97 6.98 -11.60 -9.18
N VAL A 98 6.54 -10.36 -8.93
CA VAL A 98 6.27 -9.91 -7.55
C VAL A 98 5.10 -10.67 -6.94
N LYS A 99 4.08 -11.03 -7.73
CA LYS A 99 2.98 -11.88 -7.26
C LYS A 99 3.46 -13.28 -6.84
N LYS A 100 4.40 -13.87 -7.57
CA LYS A 100 4.89 -15.24 -7.35
C LYS A 100 5.99 -15.29 -6.30
N CYS A 101 6.95 -14.39 -6.40
CA CYS A 101 8.20 -14.43 -5.65
C CYS A 101 8.28 -13.32 -4.58
N GLY A 102 7.51 -12.24 -4.73
CA GLY A 102 7.65 -11.06 -3.87
C GLY A 102 8.87 -10.22 -4.22
N THR A 103 9.32 -9.46 -3.24
CA THR A 103 10.63 -8.80 -3.23
C THR A 103 11.18 -8.74 -1.81
N CYS A 104 12.49 -8.92 -1.64
CA CYS A 104 13.10 -8.82 -0.32
C CYS A 104 13.39 -7.35 0.05
N GLU A 105 13.68 -7.10 1.32
CA GLU A 105 14.17 -5.80 1.76
C GLU A 105 15.55 -5.50 1.13
N LYS A 106 15.81 -4.22 0.88
CA LYS A 106 17.04 -3.73 0.23
C LYS A 106 18.32 -4.14 0.95
N ARG A 107 18.28 -4.29 2.29
CA ARG A 107 19.43 -4.73 3.07
C ARG A 107 19.97 -6.10 2.66
N TYR A 108 19.14 -6.97 2.11
CA TYR A 108 19.55 -8.30 1.61
C TYR A 108 20.14 -8.25 0.20
N LEU A 109 19.68 -7.31 -0.62
CA LEU A 109 20.18 -7.10 -1.98
C LEU A 109 20.21 -5.61 -2.32
N PRO A 110 21.22 -4.87 -1.82
CA PRO A 110 21.29 -3.41 -1.94
C PRO A 110 21.78 -2.91 -3.29
N LYS A 111 22.43 -3.75 -4.09
CA LYS A 111 23.05 -3.37 -5.37
C LYS A 111 22.18 -3.81 -6.54
N ASN A 112 22.14 -2.96 -7.57
CA ASN A 112 21.46 -3.30 -8.82
C ASN A 112 22.15 -4.46 -9.55
N ILE A 113 21.35 -5.24 -10.27
CA ILE A 113 21.80 -6.42 -11.02
C ILE A 113 22.20 -5.97 -12.44
N GLU A 114 23.43 -5.48 -12.59
CA GLU A 114 23.94 -4.90 -13.84
C GLU A 114 25.31 -5.44 -14.24
N THR A 115 26.14 -5.73 -13.27
CA THR A 115 27.47 -6.29 -13.53
C THR A 115 27.44 -7.80 -13.51
N PRO A 116 28.35 -8.49 -14.21
CA PRO A 116 28.47 -9.95 -14.15
C PRO A 116 28.55 -10.48 -12.73
N GLU A 117 29.28 -9.82 -11.85
CA GLU A 117 29.45 -10.21 -10.44
C GLU A 117 28.12 -10.08 -9.66
N ALA A 118 27.34 -9.02 -9.92
CA ALA A 118 26.03 -8.85 -9.30
C ALA A 118 25.03 -9.89 -9.79
N ILE A 119 25.07 -10.24 -11.09
CA ILE A 119 24.26 -11.30 -11.69
C ILE A 119 24.60 -12.67 -11.09
N ASP A 120 25.89 -12.97 -10.96
CA ASP A 120 26.36 -14.22 -10.37
C ASP A 120 26.00 -14.32 -8.89
N TYR A 121 26.15 -13.21 -8.15
CA TYR A 121 25.70 -13.13 -6.75
C TYR A 121 24.20 -13.40 -6.62
N PHE A 122 23.37 -12.75 -7.44
CA PHE A 122 21.92 -12.95 -7.45
C PHE A 122 21.55 -14.42 -7.73
N LYS A 123 22.13 -15.02 -8.77
CA LYS A 123 21.89 -16.43 -9.15
C LYS A 123 22.30 -17.39 -8.05
N LYS A 124 23.49 -17.18 -7.47
CA LYS A 124 24.02 -18.04 -6.40
C LYS A 124 23.21 -18.00 -5.13
N ASN A 125 22.66 -16.84 -4.78
CA ASN A 125 21.90 -16.65 -3.54
C ASN A 125 20.39 -16.61 -3.76
N TYR A 126 19.92 -16.99 -4.96
CA TYR A 126 18.51 -16.82 -5.36
C TYR A 126 17.52 -17.45 -4.39
N TYR A 127 17.76 -18.67 -3.91
CA TYR A 127 16.85 -19.36 -3.00
C TYR A 127 16.75 -18.65 -1.66
N GLU A 128 17.86 -18.24 -1.08
CA GLU A 128 17.87 -17.49 0.19
C GLU A 128 17.17 -16.14 0.05
N LEU A 129 17.46 -15.42 -1.04
CA LEU A 129 16.80 -14.16 -1.34
C LEU A 129 15.29 -14.35 -1.57
N SER A 130 14.89 -15.43 -2.21
CA SER A 130 13.49 -15.77 -2.47
C SER A 130 12.73 -16.08 -1.18
N ASP A 131 13.34 -16.76 -0.22
CA ASP A 131 12.75 -16.98 1.10
C ASP A 131 12.46 -15.64 1.82
N LYS A 132 13.38 -14.69 1.75
CA LYS A 132 13.20 -13.34 2.30
C LYS A 132 12.14 -12.53 1.54
N ALA A 133 12.04 -12.77 0.23
CA ALA A 133 11.12 -12.08 -0.65
C ALA A 133 9.67 -12.59 -0.52
N PHE A 134 9.49 -13.87 -0.22
CA PHE A 134 8.21 -14.55 -0.24
C PHE A 134 7.15 -13.92 0.67
N LYS A 135 7.57 -13.34 1.78
CA LYS A 135 6.72 -12.59 2.71
C LYS A 135 6.05 -11.38 2.04
N TYR A 136 6.75 -10.72 1.12
CA TYR A 136 6.34 -9.46 0.52
C TYR A 136 5.80 -9.66 -0.91
N ARG A 137 4.91 -10.64 -1.06
CA ARG A 137 4.12 -10.87 -2.29
C ARG A 137 2.79 -10.14 -2.15
N PHE A 138 2.22 -9.77 -3.25
CA PHE A 138 0.81 -9.38 -3.26
C PHE A 138 -0.10 -10.52 -3.75
N THR A 139 -1.38 -10.46 -3.37
CA THR A 139 -2.33 -11.56 -3.59
C THR A 139 -2.83 -11.61 -5.02
N ALA A 140 -3.08 -10.47 -5.64
CA ALA A 140 -3.60 -10.37 -6.99
C ALA A 140 -3.20 -9.08 -7.69
N TYR A 141 -3.44 -9.02 -8.99
CA TYR A 141 -3.41 -7.79 -9.77
C TYR A 141 -4.45 -7.82 -10.87
N THR A 142 -4.79 -6.65 -11.38
CA THR A 142 -5.70 -6.51 -12.51
C THR A 142 -5.26 -5.36 -13.42
N LYS A 143 -5.58 -5.48 -14.71
CA LYS A 143 -5.37 -4.39 -15.65
C LYS A 143 -6.57 -3.46 -15.65
N VAL A 144 -6.33 -2.16 -15.51
CA VAL A 144 -7.35 -1.13 -15.46
C VAL A 144 -7.29 -0.30 -16.74
N ASN A 145 -8.43 0.04 -17.34
CA ASN A 145 -8.45 0.65 -18.67
C ASN A 145 -9.24 1.97 -18.76
N ASP A 146 -9.96 2.37 -17.72
CA ASP A 146 -10.76 3.59 -17.74
C ASP A 146 -10.56 4.44 -16.48
N ILE A 147 -10.79 5.73 -16.61
CA ILE A 147 -10.50 6.74 -15.58
C ILE A 147 -11.30 6.49 -14.30
N GLU A 148 -12.59 6.17 -14.40
CA GLU A 148 -13.44 5.99 -13.23
C GLU A 148 -13.03 4.73 -12.44
N THR A 149 -12.72 3.65 -13.15
CA THR A 149 -12.18 2.44 -12.52
C THR A 149 -10.81 2.70 -11.89
N MET A 150 -9.95 3.52 -12.51
CA MET A 150 -8.66 3.89 -11.93
C MET A 150 -8.83 4.68 -10.62
N LYS A 151 -9.69 5.70 -10.60
CA LYS A 151 -9.97 6.49 -9.40
C LYS A 151 -10.52 5.61 -8.27
N ALA A 152 -11.53 4.81 -8.58
CA ALA A 152 -12.14 3.93 -7.62
C ALA A 152 -11.18 2.86 -7.07
N SER A 153 -10.33 2.29 -7.94
CA SER A 153 -9.32 1.32 -7.54
C SER A 153 -8.23 1.94 -6.66
N LEU A 154 -7.82 3.18 -6.95
CA LEU A 154 -6.89 3.94 -6.11
C LEU A 154 -7.42 4.11 -4.68
N VAL A 155 -8.68 4.55 -4.56
CA VAL A 155 -9.31 4.77 -3.25
C VAL A 155 -9.42 3.46 -2.48
N LYS A 156 -9.76 2.36 -3.17
CA LYS A 156 -9.98 1.06 -2.52
C LYS A 156 -8.70 0.30 -2.24
N TYR A 157 -7.81 0.20 -3.23
CA TYR A 157 -6.66 -0.72 -3.19
C TYR A 157 -5.31 -0.01 -3.09
N GLY A 158 -5.26 1.31 -3.26
CA GLY A 158 -4.01 2.09 -3.17
C GLY A 158 -3.28 2.23 -4.51
N PRO A 159 -1.96 2.50 -4.48
CA PRO A 159 -1.21 2.93 -5.65
C PRO A 159 -1.13 1.88 -6.75
N MET A 160 -1.02 2.35 -8.00
CA MET A 160 -0.95 1.54 -9.21
C MET A 160 0.38 1.72 -9.95
N ALA A 161 0.81 0.69 -10.67
CA ALA A 161 1.89 0.81 -11.64
C ALA A 161 1.32 1.28 -12.99
N ILE A 162 1.84 2.38 -13.52
CA ILE A 162 1.47 2.91 -14.82
C ILE A 162 2.64 2.89 -15.78
N GLY A 163 2.39 2.43 -17.01
CA GLY A 163 3.33 2.49 -18.12
C GLY A 163 2.87 3.47 -19.18
N MET A 164 3.75 4.36 -19.62
CA MET A 164 3.46 5.35 -20.65
C MET A 164 4.65 5.59 -21.58
N ASP A 165 4.38 6.15 -22.73
CA ASP A 165 5.40 6.70 -23.60
C ASP A 165 5.97 7.97 -22.93
N TRP A 166 7.29 8.05 -22.81
CA TRP A 166 7.98 9.25 -22.37
C TRP A 166 8.59 9.92 -23.59
N TRP A 167 7.90 10.92 -24.08
CA TRP A 167 8.30 11.65 -25.29
C TRP A 167 9.48 12.59 -25.01
N ARG A 168 10.26 12.88 -26.04
CA ARG A 168 11.42 13.80 -25.94
C ARG A 168 11.03 15.25 -25.72
N ASP A 169 9.81 15.64 -26.10
CA ASP A 169 9.27 16.99 -25.97
C ASP A 169 8.61 17.27 -24.62
N ILE A 170 8.66 16.32 -23.67
CA ILE A 170 8.08 16.53 -22.34
C ILE A 170 8.77 17.69 -21.64
N THR A 171 7.95 18.64 -21.21
CA THR A 171 8.30 19.76 -20.34
C THR A 171 7.36 19.77 -19.14
N PHE A 172 7.63 20.65 -18.18
CA PHE A 172 6.84 20.75 -16.96
C PHE A 172 6.55 22.22 -16.63
N SER A 173 5.32 22.47 -16.16
CA SER A 173 5.00 23.74 -15.52
C SER A 173 5.75 23.90 -14.19
N PRO A 174 5.74 25.10 -13.57
CA PRO A 174 6.27 25.29 -12.20
C PRO A 174 5.66 24.34 -11.17
N ASP A 175 4.42 23.90 -11.36
CA ASP A 175 3.74 22.95 -10.50
C ASP A 175 3.96 21.47 -10.89
N MET A 176 4.97 21.21 -11.73
CA MET A 176 5.29 19.87 -12.23
C MET A 176 4.13 19.20 -13.00
N VAL A 177 3.27 19.98 -13.64
CA VAL A 177 2.27 19.46 -14.57
C VAL A 177 2.94 19.18 -15.90
N MET A 178 2.84 17.93 -16.36
CA MET A 178 3.44 17.47 -17.62
C MET A 178 2.80 18.15 -18.83
N GLN A 179 3.64 18.51 -19.80
CA GLN A 179 3.25 19.08 -21.09
C GLN A 179 4.00 18.35 -22.21
N THR A 180 3.29 17.92 -23.23
CA THR A 180 3.86 17.21 -24.39
C THR A 180 2.88 17.23 -25.56
N SER A 181 3.41 17.20 -26.79
CA SER A 181 2.60 17.01 -28.00
C SER A 181 2.16 15.54 -28.17
N GLN A 182 2.70 14.63 -27.40
CA GLN A 182 2.52 13.16 -27.52
C GLN A 182 2.91 12.62 -28.90
N LYS A 183 3.90 13.24 -29.53
CA LYS A 183 4.38 12.89 -30.87
C LYS A 183 5.91 12.75 -30.91
N GLY A 184 6.39 11.99 -31.89
CA GLY A 184 7.82 11.78 -32.10
C GLY A 184 8.38 10.61 -31.27
N ASP A 185 9.69 10.65 -31.07
CA ASP A 185 10.42 9.60 -30.36
C ASP A 185 10.05 9.55 -28.90
N ALA A 186 9.85 8.36 -28.41
CA ALA A 186 9.55 8.11 -27.01
C ALA A 186 10.21 6.82 -26.50
N GLY A 187 10.49 6.79 -25.20
CA GLY A 187 10.87 5.57 -24.48
C GLY A 187 9.76 5.11 -23.56
N GLY A 188 9.64 3.81 -23.31
CA GLY A 188 8.67 3.29 -22.35
C GLY A 188 9.11 3.57 -20.91
N HIS A 189 8.28 4.23 -20.11
CA HIS A 189 8.57 4.56 -18.71
C HIS A 189 7.45 4.05 -17.79
N CYS A 190 7.85 3.54 -16.63
CA CYS A 190 6.93 3.07 -15.61
C CYS A 190 7.08 3.90 -14.34
N MET A 191 5.96 4.28 -13.74
CA MET A 191 5.89 5.11 -12.55
C MET A 191 4.77 4.64 -11.63
N VAL A 192 4.69 5.23 -10.44
CA VAL A 192 3.63 4.94 -9.47
C VAL A 192 2.57 6.03 -9.52
N LEU A 193 1.35 5.68 -9.89
CA LEU A 193 0.18 6.53 -9.77
C LEU A 193 -0.36 6.34 -8.35
N TYR A 194 -0.37 7.41 -7.55
CA TYR A 194 -0.71 7.36 -6.14
C TYR A 194 -1.85 8.31 -5.75
N GLY A 195 -2.42 9.05 -6.70
CA GLY A 195 -3.52 9.95 -6.43
C GLY A 195 -4.07 10.61 -7.68
N TYR A 196 -5.04 11.47 -7.49
CA TYR A 196 -5.63 12.30 -8.53
C TYR A 196 -6.20 13.59 -7.94
N ASN A 197 -6.27 14.62 -8.78
CA ASN A 197 -6.91 15.88 -8.47
C ASN A 197 -7.61 16.44 -9.72
N LYS A 198 -8.09 17.68 -9.66
CA LYS A 198 -8.78 18.34 -10.79
C LYS A 198 -7.89 18.49 -12.04
N THR A 199 -6.57 18.54 -11.87
CA THR A 199 -5.60 18.73 -12.97
C THR A 199 -5.25 17.40 -13.65
N GLY A 200 -5.18 16.29 -12.92
CA GLY A 200 -4.76 15.01 -13.47
C GLY A 200 -4.35 13.99 -12.40
N TRP A 201 -3.55 13.05 -12.82
CA TRP A 201 -3.01 11.98 -12.01
C TRP A 201 -1.79 12.44 -11.22
N LEU A 202 -1.76 12.17 -9.92
CA LEU A 202 -0.59 12.38 -9.07
C LEU A 202 0.33 11.17 -9.19
N VAL A 203 1.55 11.41 -9.63
CA VAL A 203 2.49 10.34 -10.01
C VAL A 203 3.84 10.54 -9.32
N GLN A 204 4.38 9.45 -8.78
CA GLN A 204 5.72 9.39 -8.21
C GLN A 204 6.67 8.73 -9.21
N ASN A 205 7.72 9.48 -9.59
CA ASN A 205 8.76 9.03 -10.48
C ASN A 205 9.86 8.25 -9.73
N SER A 206 10.83 7.72 -10.44
CA SER A 206 11.98 6.97 -9.90
C SER A 206 13.33 7.59 -10.22
N TRP A 207 13.41 8.93 -10.23
CA TRP A 207 14.64 9.67 -10.51
C TRP A 207 15.18 10.45 -9.30
N GLY A 208 14.78 10.03 -8.10
CA GLY A 208 15.21 10.60 -6.83
C GLY A 208 14.44 11.86 -6.44
N LYS A 209 14.51 12.20 -5.17
CA LYS A 209 13.87 13.40 -4.59
C LYS A 209 14.37 14.72 -5.18
N GLY A 210 15.57 14.74 -5.72
CA GLY A 210 16.15 15.94 -6.35
C GLY A 210 15.64 16.22 -7.76
N TRP A 211 14.87 15.31 -8.36
CA TRP A 211 14.29 15.53 -9.67
C TRP A 211 13.04 16.40 -9.60
N GLY A 212 13.02 17.47 -10.40
CA GLY A 212 11.94 18.45 -10.35
C GLY A 212 11.90 19.23 -9.03
N ASN A 213 10.87 20.05 -8.85
CA ASN A 213 10.68 20.90 -7.67
C ASN A 213 9.60 20.39 -6.70
N LYS A 214 9.04 19.20 -6.95
CA LYS A 214 8.05 18.52 -6.09
C LYS A 214 8.58 17.19 -5.53
N GLY A 215 9.89 17.14 -5.23
CA GLY A 215 10.49 15.98 -4.57
C GLY A 215 10.41 14.67 -5.37
N GLY A 216 10.53 14.73 -6.70
CA GLY A 216 10.46 13.55 -7.58
C GLY A 216 9.04 13.15 -8.01
N ARG A 217 8.05 14.00 -7.76
CA ARG A 217 6.63 13.79 -8.11
C ARG A 217 6.18 14.75 -9.20
N LEU A 218 5.14 14.37 -9.94
CA LEU A 218 4.59 15.14 -11.03
C LEU A 218 3.08 14.93 -11.15
N VAL A 219 2.43 15.77 -11.96
CA VAL A 219 1.02 15.61 -12.36
C VAL A 219 0.97 15.28 -13.85
N ILE A 220 0.25 14.22 -14.19
CA ILE A 220 -0.02 13.84 -15.59
C ILE A 220 -1.47 14.22 -15.90
N PRO A 221 -1.72 15.21 -16.78
CA PRO A 221 -3.06 15.56 -17.24
C PRO A 221 -3.84 14.35 -17.80
N TYR A 222 -5.16 14.35 -17.65
CA TYR A 222 -6.02 13.24 -18.08
C TYR A 222 -6.04 12.98 -19.60
N ASP A 223 -5.67 13.95 -20.40
CA ASP A 223 -5.57 13.85 -21.87
C ASP A 223 -4.26 13.24 -22.34
N ILE A 224 -3.28 13.06 -21.45
CA ILE A 224 -2.03 12.37 -21.75
C ILE A 224 -2.26 10.86 -21.65
N LYS A 225 -1.91 10.17 -22.76
CA LYS A 225 -2.15 8.73 -22.89
C LYS A 225 -1.26 7.90 -21.98
N ILE A 226 -1.87 7.16 -21.07
CA ILE A 226 -1.26 6.05 -20.35
C ILE A 226 -1.49 4.76 -21.15
N ARG A 227 -0.43 3.97 -21.38
CA ARG A 227 -0.46 2.77 -22.24
C ARG A 227 -0.99 1.54 -21.50
N GLU A 228 -0.64 1.42 -20.22
CA GLU A 228 -1.07 0.32 -19.38
C GLU A 228 -1.09 0.73 -17.91
N VAL A 229 -2.03 0.19 -17.18
CA VAL A 229 -2.20 0.39 -15.75
C VAL A 229 -2.43 -0.95 -15.08
N TYR A 230 -1.63 -1.24 -14.07
CA TYR A 230 -1.79 -2.42 -13.23
C TYR A 230 -2.13 -2.00 -11.81
N GLN A 231 -3.36 -2.33 -11.39
CA GLN A 231 -3.75 -2.24 -9.99
C GLN A 231 -3.21 -3.47 -9.27
N ILE A 232 -2.46 -3.22 -8.23
CA ILE A 232 -1.99 -4.23 -7.30
C ILE A 232 -3.03 -4.40 -6.21
N ILE A 233 -3.33 -5.64 -5.85
CA ILE A 233 -4.28 -6.00 -4.82
C ILE A 233 -3.54 -6.86 -3.82
N ASP A 234 -3.42 -6.35 -2.61
CA ASP A 234 -2.79 -7.07 -1.50
C ASP A 234 -3.70 -6.99 -0.29
N GLU A 235 -4.73 -7.81 -0.33
CA GLU A 235 -5.73 -7.93 0.73
C GLU A 235 -5.36 -9.09 1.64
N TYR A 236 -5.53 -8.90 2.93
CA TYR A 236 -5.43 -9.98 3.89
C TYR A 236 -6.45 -11.08 3.61
N SER A 237 -6.05 -12.32 3.82
CA SER A 237 -7.01 -13.42 3.91
C SER A 237 -8.02 -13.15 5.04
N GLU A 238 -9.21 -13.73 4.95
CA GLU A 238 -10.23 -13.61 6.01
C GLU A 238 -9.67 -14.01 7.40
N ALA A 239 -8.75 -14.98 7.44
CA ALA A 239 -8.12 -15.42 8.67
C ALA A 239 -7.18 -14.35 9.25
N GLU A 240 -6.38 -13.69 8.40
CA GLU A 240 -5.49 -12.60 8.80
C GLU A 240 -6.26 -11.37 9.25
N GLN A 241 -7.33 -10.99 8.53
CA GLN A 241 -8.23 -9.90 8.93
C GLN A 241 -8.86 -10.17 10.30
N LYS A 242 -9.34 -11.39 10.56
CA LYS A 242 -9.88 -11.78 11.87
C LYS A 242 -8.83 -11.74 12.97
N ALA A 243 -7.60 -12.20 12.70
CA ALA A 243 -6.51 -12.14 13.66
C ALA A 243 -6.14 -10.69 13.99
N ARG A 244 -6.14 -9.80 13.01
CA ARG A 244 -5.90 -8.37 13.21
C ARG A 244 -7.00 -7.71 14.03
N ILE A 245 -8.27 -7.99 13.71
CA ILE A 245 -9.41 -7.51 14.51
C ILE A 245 -9.25 -7.94 15.97
N LYS A 246 -8.94 -9.21 16.21
CA LYS A 246 -8.73 -9.71 17.57
C LYS A 246 -7.60 -8.99 18.30
N ALA A 247 -6.46 -8.77 17.63
CA ALA A 247 -5.32 -8.06 18.22
C ALA A 247 -5.68 -6.61 18.59
N LEU A 248 -6.45 -5.91 17.73
CA LEU A 248 -6.93 -4.56 18.00
C LEU A 248 -7.96 -4.54 19.15
N GLU A 249 -8.86 -5.52 19.21
CA GLU A 249 -9.83 -5.66 20.32
C GLU A 249 -9.12 -5.90 21.65
N ASP A 250 -8.09 -6.77 21.69
CA ASP A 250 -7.28 -7.04 22.86
C ASP A 250 -6.53 -5.77 23.31
N SER A 251 -5.95 -5.03 22.39
CA SER A 251 -5.28 -3.74 22.65
C SER A 251 -6.27 -2.69 23.19
N ASN A 252 -7.45 -2.57 22.58
CA ASN A 252 -8.50 -1.67 23.06
C ASN A 252 -8.97 -2.01 24.48
N ASN A 253 -9.07 -3.29 24.82
CA ASN A 253 -9.43 -3.70 26.16
C ASN A 253 -8.36 -3.31 27.18
N ALA A 254 -7.06 -3.48 26.84
CA ALA A 254 -5.95 -3.03 27.67
C ALA A 254 -5.99 -1.51 27.93
N TYR A 255 -6.22 -0.71 26.89
CA TYR A 255 -6.37 0.75 27.03
C TYR A 255 -7.59 1.14 27.88
N ARG A 256 -8.71 0.43 27.75
CA ARG A 256 -9.90 0.67 28.60
C ARG A 256 -9.63 0.38 30.07
N GLU A 257 -8.86 -0.67 30.36
CA GLU A 257 -8.43 -0.96 31.74
C GLU A 257 -7.50 0.13 32.29
N GLU A 258 -6.56 0.62 31.47
CA GLU A 258 -5.67 1.71 31.85
C GLU A 258 -6.46 3.02 32.11
N VAL A 259 -7.41 3.35 31.24
CA VAL A 259 -8.34 4.48 31.44
C VAL A 259 -9.13 4.33 32.74
N ALA A 260 -9.64 3.15 33.05
CA ALA A 260 -10.37 2.89 34.29
C ALA A 260 -9.48 3.06 35.53
N ASN A 261 -8.20 2.68 35.45
CA ASN A 261 -7.23 2.89 36.51
C ASN A 261 -6.93 4.37 36.72
N LEU A 262 -6.61 5.10 35.64
CA LEU A 262 -6.35 6.55 35.70
C LEU A 262 -7.55 7.31 36.25
N ASN A 263 -8.77 6.98 35.85
CA ASN A 263 -9.97 7.61 36.40
C ASN A 263 -10.14 7.39 37.90
N ARG A 264 -9.75 6.20 38.41
CA ARG A 264 -9.74 5.94 39.85
C ARG A 264 -8.69 6.78 40.58
N GLU A 265 -7.53 6.96 40.01
CA GLU A 265 -6.47 7.83 40.54
C GLU A 265 -6.88 9.30 40.52
N ILE A 266 -7.46 9.77 39.42
CA ILE A 266 -8.05 11.11 39.32
C ILE A 266 -9.08 11.34 40.42
N ALA A 267 -9.98 10.39 40.67
CA ALA A 267 -10.99 10.50 41.74
C ALA A 267 -10.35 10.64 43.13
N LYS A 268 -9.30 9.84 43.42
CA LYS A 268 -8.55 9.96 44.68
C LYS A 268 -7.84 11.28 44.83
N LEU A 269 -7.15 11.75 43.77
CA LEU A 269 -6.48 13.05 43.77
C LEU A 269 -7.47 14.22 44.01
N ASN A 270 -8.63 14.19 43.36
CA ASN A 270 -9.69 15.16 43.56
C ASN A 270 -10.25 15.16 44.98
N GLN A 271 -10.41 13.96 45.59
CA GLN A 271 -10.81 13.86 47.00
C GLN A 271 -9.78 14.50 47.93
N THR A 272 -8.49 14.14 47.76
CA THR A 272 -7.38 14.70 48.56
C THR A 272 -7.30 16.22 48.41
N LEU A 273 -7.42 16.71 47.15
CA LEU A 273 -7.43 18.13 46.87
C LEU A 273 -8.59 18.87 47.60
N THR A 274 -9.78 18.23 47.60
CA THR A 274 -10.97 18.79 48.28
C THR A 274 -10.77 18.85 49.79
N GLU A 275 -10.16 17.84 50.38
CA GLU A 275 -9.82 17.81 51.80
C GLU A 275 -8.82 18.90 52.18
N LEU A 276 -7.72 19.04 51.37
CA LEU A 276 -6.73 20.10 51.60
C LEU A 276 -7.31 21.52 51.48
N LYS A 277 -8.21 21.79 50.53
CA LYS A 277 -8.88 23.08 50.36
C LYS A 277 -9.83 23.47 51.49
N ARG A 278 -10.22 22.55 52.37
CA ARG A 278 -11.07 22.86 53.55
C ARG A 278 -10.32 23.54 54.68
N TYR A 279 -8.99 23.50 54.69
CA TYR A 279 -8.20 24.22 55.69
C TYR A 279 -8.01 25.64 55.27
N GLN A 280 -8.54 26.60 56.09
CA GLN A 280 -8.51 28.03 55.76
C GLN A 280 -7.13 28.70 55.88
N ASN A 281 -6.14 28.04 56.54
CA ASN A 281 -4.77 28.52 56.65
C ASN A 281 -3.82 27.40 56.22
N LEU A 282 -3.45 27.40 54.93
CA LEU A 282 -2.48 26.48 54.39
C LEU A 282 -1.06 26.95 54.71
N SER A 283 -0.20 26.05 55.19
CA SER A 283 1.23 26.32 55.25
C SER A 283 1.85 26.29 53.84
N GLU A 284 3.00 26.93 53.66
CA GLU A 284 3.74 26.89 52.38
C GLU A 284 3.95 25.46 51.83
N GLU A 285 4.16 24.50 52.73
CA GLU A 285 4.33 23.11 52.39
C GLU A 285 3.03 22.47 51.84
N GLN A 286 1.88 22.85 52.37
CA GLN A 286 0.57 22.38 51.87
C GLN A 286 0.21 23.01 50.52
N GLU A 287 0.57 24.27 50.30
CA GLU A 287 0.39 24.92 48.98
C GLU A 287 1.26 24.22 47.91
N LYS A 288 2.49 23.84 48.26
CA LYS A 288 3.37 23.04 47.37
C LYS A 288 2.77 21.68 47.04
N GLN A 289 2.26 20.96 48.05
CA GLN A 289 1.59 19.68 47.84
C GLN A 289 0.36 19.80 46.94
N ILE A 290 -0.45 20.83 47.11
CA ILE A 290 -1.59 21.10 46.23
C ILE A 290 -1.12 21.33 44.78
N THR A 291 -0.05 22.07 44.59
CA THR A 291 0.52 22.32 43.26
C THR A 291 1.02 21.03 42.58
N GLU A 292 1.69 20.15 43.33
CA GLU A 292 2.15 18.88 42.84
C GLU A 292 0.98 17.93 42.48
N LEU A 293 -0.07 17.90 43.30
CA LEU A 293 -1.29 17.14 43.05
C LEU A 293 -2.05 17.64 41.82
N LEU A 294 -2.14 18.95 41.61
CA LEU A 294 -2.75 19.52 40.41
C LEU A 294 -1.97 19.14 39.14
N LYS A 295 -0.64 19.19 39.18
CA LYS A 295 0.20 18.78 38.10
C LYS A 295 0.00 17.27 37.75
N SER A 296 -0.05 16.43 38.76
CA SER A 296 -0.30 14.99 38.56
C SER A 296 -1.70 14.73 37.98
N LEU A 297 -2.70 15.50 38.37
CA LEU A 297 -4.05 15.41 37.82
C LEU A 297 -4.06 15.75 36.33
N ASP A 298 -3.43 16.87 35.94
CA ASP A 298 -3.34 17.31 34.54
C ASP A 298 -2.63 16.24 33.68
N GLU A 299 -1.54 15.63 34.19
CA GLU A 299 -0.81 14.57 33.50
C GLU A 299 -1.69 13.32 33.26
N HIS A 300 -2.49 12.92 34.27
CA HIS A 300 -3.40 11.78 34.18
C HIS A 300 -4.56 12.07 33.21
N GLU A 301 -5.12 13.27 33.25
CA GLU A 301 -6.18 13.67 32.31
C GLU A 301 -5.68 13.70 30.86
N ALA A 302 -4.47 14.24 30.63
CA ALA A 302 -3.85 14.24 29.32
C ALA A 302 -3.63 12.80 28.78
N LYS A 303 -3.11 11.91 29.65
CA LYS A 303 -2.90 10.51 29.30
C LYS A 303 -4.22 9.78 29.00
N THR A 304 -5.25 10.04 29.77
CA THR A 304 -6.58 9.50 29.55
C THR A 304 -7.14 9.91 28.18
N SER A 305 -6.97 11.20 27.83
CA SER A 305 -7.41 11.76 26.56
C SER A 305 -6.68 11.11 25.38
N GLU A 306 -5.36 10.92 25.48
CA GLU A 306 -4.55 10.22 24.46
C GLU A 306 -5.03 8.79 24.23
N LEU A 307 -5.29 8.04 25.31
CA LEU A 307 -5.74 6.67 25.21
C LEU A 307 -7.15 6.54 24.60
N LEU A 308 -8.04 7.47 24.94
CA LEU A 308 -9.38 7.51 24.34
C LEU A 308 -9.34 7.77 22.82
N GLU A 309 -8.43 8.62 22.35
CA GLU A 309 -8.27 8.84 20.91
C GLU A 309 -7.71 7.59 20.21
N LYS A 310 -6.73 6.89 20.80
CA LYS A 310 -6.24 5.60 20.28
C LYS A 310 -7.36 4.55 20.19
N ILE A 311 -8.22 4.46 21.22
CA ILE A 311 -9.38 3.54 21.19
C ILE A 311 -10.34 3.91 20.04
N LYS A 312 -10.56 5.20 19.79
CA LYS A 312 -11.43 5.67 18.72
C LYS A 312 -10.88 5.32 17.34
N GLU A 313 -9.58 5.55 17.11
CA GLU A 313 -8.90 5.19 15.86
C GLU A 313 -8.96 3.68 15.60
N GLN A 314 -8.64 2.86 16.61
CA GLN A 314 -8.69 1.40 16.48
C GLN A 314 -10.11 0.87 16.26
N ASN A 315 -11.12 1.44 16.90
CA ASN A 315 -12.51 1.08 16.64
C ASN A 315 -12.94 1.37 15.20
N ALA A 316 -12.49 2.52 14.63
CA ALA A 316 -12.75 2.84 13.23
C ALA A 316 -12.12 1.80 12.29
N GLU A 317 -10.87 1.39 12.55
CA GLU A 317 -10.21 0.33 11.78
C GLU A 317 -10.93 -1.03 11.89
N ILE A 318 -11.37 -1.40 13.09
CA ILE A 318 -12.16 -2.63 13.32
C ILE A 318 -13.44 -2.62 12.48
N GLU A 319 -14.17 -1.51 12.43
CA GLU A 319 -15.41 -1.41 11.65
C GLU A 319 -15.16 -1.52 10.15
N ILE A 320 -14.07 -0.92 9.64
CA ILE A 320 -13.67 -1.07 8.23
C ILE A 320 -13.39 -2.55 7.91
N LEU A 321 -12.54 -3.21 8.72
CA LEU A 321 -12.18 -4.61 8.53
C LEU A 321 -13.40 -5.56 8.61
N ARG A 322 -14.34 -5.27 9.52
CA ARG A 322 -15.60 -6.02 9.63
C ARG A 322 -16.45 -5.86 8.39
N SER A 323 -16.54 -4.65 7.84
CA SER A 323 -17.31 -4.39 6.62
C SER A 323 -16.71 -5.12 5.40
N GLU A 324 -15.39 -5.16 5.30
CA GLU A 324 -14.68 -5.89 4.25
C GLU A 324 -14.96 -7.40 4.31
N ILE A 325 -14.91 -8.00 5.51
CA ILE A 325 -15.25 -9.42 5.71
C ILE A 325 -16.70 -9.71 5.31
N LEU A 326 -17.65 -8.80 5.61
CA LEU A 326 -19.05 -8.95 5.27
C LEU A 326 -19.29 -8.82 3.76
N GLU A 327 -18.55 -7.95 3.08
CA GLU A 327 -18.61 -7.78 1.63
C GLU A 327 -18.12 -9.05 0.90
N VAL A 328 -17.02 -9.65 1.37
CA VAL A 328 -16.49 -10.92 0.83
C VAL A 328 -17.47 -12.07 1.04
N LYS A 329 -18.26 -12.05 2.13
CA LYS A 329 -19.27 -13.08 2.45
C LYS A 329 -20.60 -12.91 1.75
N LYS A 330 -20.85 -11.79 1.04
CA LYS A 330 -22.05 -11.67 0.23
C LYS A 330 -22.03 -12.75 -0.84
N PRO A 331 -22.97 -13.71 -0.84
CA PRO A 331 -22.96 -14.77 -1.83
C PRO A 331 -23.02 -14.16 -3.22
N PHE A 332 -22.23 -14.68 -4.12
CA PHE A 332 -22.24 -14.36 -5.55
C PHE A 332 -23.67 -14.55 -6.11
N LYS A 333 -24.55 -13.57 -5.93
CA LYS A 333 -25.92 -13.56 -6.48
C LYS A 333 -25.95 -13.21 -7.97
N SER A 334 -24.81 -13.21 -8.66
CA SER A 334 -24.80 -13.02 -10.10
C SER A 334 -25.16 -14.33 -10.80
N LYS A 335 -25.84 -14.24 -11.94
CA LYS A 335 -26.10 -15.39 -12.83
C LYS A 335 -24.82 -16.18 -13.17
N PHE A 336 -23.67 -15.53 -13.05
CA PHE A 336 -22.34 -16.09 -13.27
C PHE A 336 -21.89 -17.01 -12.11
N GLY A 337 -22.13 -16.62 -10.86
CA GLY A 337 -21.82 -17.47 -9.69
C GLY A 337 -22.71 -18.73 -9.65
N GLN A 338 -23.99 -18.60 -10.04
CA GLN A 338 -24.88 -19.76 -10.18
C GLN A 338 -24.46 -20.69 -11.32
N PHE A 339 -23.92 -20.15 -12.40
CA PHE A 339 -23.38 -20.91 -13.53
C PHE A 339 -22.13 -21.69 -13.12
N PHE A 340 -21.16 -21.06 -12.41
CA PHE A 340 -19.97 -21.75 -11.90
C PHE A 340 -20.30 -22.82 -10.86
N ALA A 341 -21.24 -22.56 -9.95
CA ALA A 341 -21.70 -23.57 -8.99
C ALA A 341 -22.29 -24.80 -9.69
N LYS A 342 -23.04 -24.60 -10.79
CA LYS A 342 -23.56 -25.71 -11.61
C LYS A 342 -22.43 -26.50 -12.32
N ILE A 343 -21.41 -25.83 -12.83
CA ILE A 343 -20.24 -26.47 -13.45
C ILE A 343 -19.46 -27.29 -12.42
N ILE A 344 -19.19 -26.73 -11.25
CA ILE A 344 -18.47 -27.43 -10.17
C ILE A 344 -19.25 -28.67 -9.73
N ASN A 345 -20.55 -28.56 -9.54
CA ASN A 345 -21.40 -29.70 -9.16
C ASN A 345 -21.47 -30.75 -10.26
N ALA A 346 -21.47 -30.37 -11.54
CA ALA A 346 -21.40 -31.30 -12.66
C ALA A 346 -20.04 -32.05 -12.70
N ILE A 347 -18.92 -31.33 -12.46
CA ILE A 347 -17.59 -31.92 -12.39
C ILE A 347 -17.49 -32.91 -11.22
N ILE A 348 -17.99 -32.53 -10.04
CA ILE A 348 -18.02 -33.40 -8.84
C ILE A 348 -18.84 -34.67 -9.11
N SER A 349 -20.00 -34.55 -9.79
CA SER A 349 -20.84 -35.67 -10.16
C SER A 349 -20.13 -36.64 -11.12
N VAL A 350 -19.42 -36.13 -12.12
CA VAL A 350 -18.65 -36.93 -13.06
C VAL A 350 -17.48 -37.65 -12.36
N PHE A 351 -16.77 -36.98 -11.46
CA PHE A 351 -15.73 -37.59 -10.63
C PHE A 351 -16.30 -38.69 -9.72
N TYR A 352 -17.45 -38.42 -9.09
CA TYR A 352 -18.08 -39.46 -8.24
C TYR A 352 -18.48 -40.71 -9.00
N GLU A 353 -18.96 -40.58 -10.25
CA GLU A 353 -19.29 -41.75 -11.11
C GLU A 353 -18.03 -42.49 -11.61
N ILE A 354 -16.92 -41.79 -11.83
CA ILE A 354 -15.65 -42.42 -12.26
C ILE A 354 -15.01 -43.22 -11.11
N PHE A 355 -15.11 -42.75 -9.87
CA PHE A 355 -14.51 -43.45 -8.72
C PHE A 355 -15.46 -44.48 -8.05
N LYS A 356 -16.70 -44.64 -8.51
CA LYS A 356 -17.66 -45.61 -8.03
C LYS A 356 -17.58 -46.96 -8.83
N ARG A 357 -16.71 -47.00 -9.80
CA ARG A 357 -16.33 -48.24 -10.50
C ARG A 357 -14.93 -48.66 -10.08
#